data_c356408566fabb95ce1831908fef0fae
#
_entry.id   c356408566fabb95ce1831908fef0fae
#
_cell.length_a   1.000
_cell.length_b   1.000
_cell.length_c   1.000
_cell.angle_alpha   90.00
_cell.angle_beta   90.00
_cell.angle_gamma   90.00
#
_symmetry.space_group_name_H-M   'P 1'
#
loop_
_entity.id
_entity.type
_entity.pdbx_description
1 polymer ?
#
loop_
_entity_poly.entity_id
_entity_poly.type
_entity_poly.pdbx_seq_one_letter_code
_entity_poly.pdbx_strand_id
1 'polypeptide(L)'
;MIVFNTSALEPMLDWLSERKRIGKGDEKRLREILSLPDYRVEFERYSNPSLPVCGISFEEAVDFFMNFDRKNFANQRLQYKKESFLAFYNELEKRKADIDAIASMTEEDYDTIEFLLKNGLPDELLNELPEFNIILIVSIGNSMGWPYDHYIDFDVANLQEFKSRNDFLHITAHELHHILAGPLLAPEGIRAEDFFLQNFAYEGLAVHYMNNLATRGKKAKYDDAAYVMNQEDMAFYEAHFDEIFDMIRRDYRSCIGKSLDEVSRIVSEHYEQFTFMGKSIRQYPTYYFGCYMWGLVDLRFGKEKLYESIRKPELFATLYNSAAEERYRL
;
A
#
# COMPACT_ATOMS: atom_id res chain seq x y z
N MET A 1 10.97 -17.35 -3.32
CA MET A 1 11.88 -17.04 -2.17
C MET A 1 11.84 -15.55 -1.91
N ILE A 2 11.79 -15.12 -0.64
CA ILE A 2 11.80 -13.70 -0.26
C ILE A 2 13.24 -13.33 0.11
N VAL A 3 13.78 -12.27 -0.49
CA VAL A 3 15.13 -11.76 -0.24
C VAL A 3 15.03 -10.33 0.26
N PHE A 4 15.60 -10.06 1.43
CA PHE A 4 15.72 -8.69 1.94
C PHE A 4 17.02 -8.05 1.47
N ASN A 5 16.90 -6.85 0.91
CA ASN A 5 18.02 -6.07 0.42
C ASN A 5 18.12 -4.74 1.17
N THR A 6 19.27 -4.49 1.77
CA THR A 6 19.59 -3.27 2.53
C THR A 6 20.86 -2.61 2.02
N SER A 7 21.32 -2.95 0.80
CA SER A 7 22.64 -2.56 0.30
C SER A 7 22.81 -1.05 0.13
N ALA A 8 21.72 -0.32 -0.15
CA ALA A 8 21.73 1.14 -0.23
C ALA A 8 21.38 1.81 1.12
N LEU A 9 20.78 1.08 2.06
CA LEU A 9 20.28 1.64 3.31
C LEU A 9 21.41 2.15 4.22
N GLU A 10 22.35 1.27 4.57
CA GLU A 10 23.48 1.65 5.46
C GLU A 10 24.31 2.81 4.91
N PRO A 11 24.76 2.79 3.63
CA PRO A 11 25.48 3.93 3.06
C PRO A 11 24.72 5.26 3.14
N MET A 12 23.39 5.22 2.95
CA MET A 12 22.56 6.42 3.05
C MET A 12 22.40 6.91 4.50
N LEU A 13 22.15 6.01 5.45
CA LEU A 13 22.05 6.36 6.87
C LEU A 13 23.37 6.94 7.41
N ASP A 14 24.50 6.40 6.97
CA ASP A 14 25.81 6.92 7.31
C ASP A 14 26.07 8.30 6.72
N TRP A 15 25.69 8.49 5.45
CA TRP A 15 25.78 9.80 4.80
C TRP A 15 24.92 10.86 5.53
N LEU A 16 23.69 10.50 5.92
CA LEU A 16 22.80 11.38 6.67
C LEU A 16 23.36 11.72 8.07
N SER A 17 23.93 10.73 8.78
CA SER A 17 24.55 10.93 10.09
C SER A 17 25.77 11.84 9.98
N GLU A 18 26.61 11.64 8.96
CA GLU A 18 27.77 12.50 8.72
C GLU A 18 27.34 13.93 8.36
N ARG A 19 26.36 14.08 7.45
CA ARG A 19 25.77 15.38 7.11
C ARG A 19 25.24 16.11 8.34
N LYS A 20 24.57 15.41 9.25
CA LYS A 20 24.05 15.97 10.51
C LYS A 20 25.19 16.45 11.41
N ARG A 21 26.26 15.69 11.51
CA ARG A 21 27.44 16.01 12.35
C ARG A 21 28.25 17.19 11.80
N ILE A 22 28.44 17.27 10.47
CA ILE A 22 29.30 18.27 9.82
C ILE A 22 28.50 19.51 9.41
N GLY A 23 27.17 19.43 9.27
CA GLY A 23 26.29 20.49 8.78
C GLY A 23 26.31 20.66 7.25
N LYS A 24 26.98 19.74 6.52
CA LYS A 24 27.10 19.75 5.06
C LYS A 24 27.18 18.32 4.53
N GLY A 25 26.42 18.02 3.46
CA GLY A 25 26.50 16.76 2.74
C GLY A 25 27.64 16.69 1.73
N ASP A 26 28.20 15.50 1.52
CA ASP A 26 29.12 15.21 0.42
C ASP A 26 28.27 14.79 -0.81
N GLU A 27 28.19 15.67 -1.80
CA GLU A 27 27.38 15.44 -3.01
C GLU A 27 27.94 14.29 -3.84
N LYS A 28 29.27 14.14 -3.94
CA LYS A 28 29.87 13.05 -4.73
C LYS A 28 29.47 11.69 -4.14
N ARG A 29 29.61 11.54 -2.83
CA ARG A 29 29.23 10.31 -2.12
C ARG A 29 27.72 10.06 -2.24
N LEU A 30 26.88 11.09 -2.14
CA LEU A 30 25.44 10.97 -2.35
C LEU A 30 25.10 10.43 -3.74
N ARG A 31 25.73 10.96 -4.79
CA ARG A 31 25.52 10.48 -6.16
C ARG A 31 25.93 9.03 -6.34
N GLU A 32 27.02 8.60 -5.70
CA GLU A 32 27.45 7.19 -5.68
C GLU A 32 26.39 6.31 -5.01
N ILE A 33 25.84 6.73 -3.88
CA ILE A 33 24.76 6.01 -3.17
C ILE A 33 23.49 5.92 -4.02
N LEU A 34 23.01 7.03 -4.59
CA LEU A 34 21.82 7.07 -5.42
C LEU A 34 21.98 6.29 -6.75
N SER A 35 23.20 5.89 -7.10
CA SER A 35 23.48 5.04 -8.26
C SER A 35 23.49 3.54 -7.94
N LEU A 36 23.28 3.15 -6.67
CA LEU A 36 23.22 1.74 -6.29
C LEU A 36 21.98 1.05 -6.90
N PRO A 37 22.02 -0.27 -7.09
CA PRO A 37 20.93 -1.02 -7.71
C PRO A 37 19.56 -0.80 -7.09
N ASP A 38 19.47 -0.68 -5.76
CA ASP A 38 18.22 -0.47 -5.02
C ASP A 38 17.54 0.84 -5.44
N TYR A 39 18.30 1.94 -5.55
CA TYR A 39 17.77 3.21 -6.05
C TYR A 39 17.39 3.19 -7.52
N ARG A 40 17.98 2.28 -8.31
CA ARG A 40 17.58 2.12 -9.73
C ARG A 40 16.11 1.72 -9.83
N VAL A 41 15.64 0.81 -8.98
CA VAL A 41 14.24 0.38 -8.95
C VAL A 41 13.31 1.56 -8.68
N GLU A 42 13.66 2.42 -7.72
CA GLU A 42 12.91 3.65 -7.44
C GLU A 42 12.88 4.60 -8.63
N PHE A 43 14.04 4.85 -9.26
CA PHE A 43 14.10 5.73 -10.44
C PHE A 43 13.32 5.15 -11.62
N GLU A 44 13.36 3.86 -11.85
CA GLU A 44 12.57 3.19 -12.90
C GLU A 44 11.07 3.39 -12.63
N ARG A 45 10.61 3.17 -11.40
CA ARG A 45 9.22 3.42 -11.01
C ARG A 45 8.82 4.89 -11.20
N TYR A 46 9.59 5.80 -10.65
CA TYR A 46 9.26 7.23 -10.71
C TYR A 46 9.42 7.86 -12.09
N SER A 47 10.14 7.25 -13.02
CA SER A 47 10.22 7.67 -14.41
C SER A 47 9.17 7.00 -15.33
N ASN A 48 8.43 6.00 -14.85
CA ASN A 48 7.43 5.31 -15.64
C ASN A 48 6.20 6.20 -15.88
N PRO A 49 5.92 6.63 -17.13
CA PRO A 49 4.83 7.57 -17.42
C PRO A 49 3.43 6.95 -17.23
N SER A 50 3.32 5.63 -17.17
CA SER A 50 2.04 4.96 -16.92
C SER A 50 1.64 4.94 -15.44
N LEU A 51 2.55 5.31 -14.53
CA LEU A 51 2.27 5.37 -13.11
C LEU A 51 1.93 6.81 -12.68
N PRO A 52 0.87 7.00 -11.86
CA PRO A 52 0.45 8.33 -11.40
C PRO A 52 1.47 8.99 -10.45
N VAL A 53 2.53 8.30 -10.11
CA VAL A 53 3.57 8.72 -9.16
C VAL A 53 4.84 9.27 -9.82
N CYS A 54 4.88 9.36 -11.15
CA CYS A 54 6.07 9.75 -11.90
C CYS A 54 6.57 11.18 -11.62
N GLY A 55 7.78 11.48 -12.05
CA GLY A 55 8.31 12.83 -12.13
C GLY A 55 9.34 13.22 -11.07
N ILE A 56 10.16 12.27 -10.59
CA ILE A 56 11.36 12.62 -9.81
C ILE A 56 12.58 12.17 -10.60
N SER A 57 13.37 13.14 -11.08
CA SER A 57 14.63 12.88 -11.76
C SER A 57 15.78 12.64 -10.77
N PHE A 58 16.87 12.03 -11.25
CA PHE A 58 18.09 11.84 -10.45
C PHE A 58 18.61 13.16 -9.86
N GLU A 59 18.65 14.23 -10.67
CA GLU A 59 19.13 15.54 -10.22
C GLU A 59 18.20 16.16 -9.18
N GLU A 60 16.88 15.98 -9.29
CA GLU A 60 15.94 16.43 -8.26
C GLU A 60 16.11 15.66 -6.95
N ALA A 61 16.38 14.35 -7.01
CA ALA A 61 16.68 13.55 -5.82
C ALA A 61 17.99 14.00 -5.14
N VAL A 62 19.07 14.22 -5.92
CA VAL A 62 20.32 14.78 -5.39
C VAL A 62 20.07 16.12 -4.73
N ASP A 63 19.37 17.01 -5.41
CA ASP A 63 19.05 18.34 -4.89
C ASP A 63 18.18 18.30 -3.63
N PHE A 64 17.23 17.34 -3.56
CA PHE A 64 16.43 17.12 -2.36
C PHE A 64 17.30 16.73 -1.17
N PHE A 65 18.07 15.67 -1.25
CA PHE A 65 18.90 15.21 -0.13
C PHE A 65 19.98 16.22 0.28
N MET A 66 20.49 17.01 -0.65
CA MET A 66 21.44 18.08 -0.33
C MET A 66 20.79 19.29 0.37
N ASN A 67 19.50 19.58 0.12
CA ASN A 67 18.90 20.85 0.48
C ASN A 67 17.51 20.77 1.17
N PHE A 68 17.03 19.59 1.59
CA PHE A 68 15.71 19.41 2.20
C PHE A 68 15.45 20.32 3.41
N ASP A 69 16.48 20.71 4.14
CA ASP A 69 16.44 21.58 5.32
C ASP A 69 16.53 23.09 5.00
N ARG A 70 16.81 23.47 3.75
CA ARG A 70 17.16 24.85 3.38
C ARG A 70 16.23 25.51 2.39
N LYS A 71 15.50 24.74 1.57
CA LYS A 71 14.64 25.30 0.53
C LYS A 71 13.32 24.55 0.36
N ASN A 72 12.41 25.14 -0.38
CA ASN A 72 11.22 24.48 -0.90
C ASN A 72 11.49 23.93 -2.30
N PHE A 73 10.75 22.91 -2.69
CA PHE A 73 10.90 22.21 -3.96
C PHE A 73 9.72 22.50 -4.88
N ALA A 74 10.00 22.73 -6.16
CA ALA A 74 8.96 22.91 -7.18
C ALA A 74 8.21 21.60 -7.44
N ASN A 75 8.90 20.46 -7.35
CA ASN A 75 8.30 19.14 -7.42
C ASN A 75 7.43 18.93 -6.17
N GLN A 76 6.11 18.81 -6.37
CA GLN A 76 5.15 18.71 -5.26
C GLN A 76 5.38 17.46 -4.40
N ARG A 77 5.82 16.36 -5.00
CA ARG A 77 6.09 15.12 -4.27
C ARG A 77 7.28 15.28 -3.33
N LEU A 78 8.36 15.90 -3.80
CA LEU A 78 9.52 16.22 -2.96
C LEU A 78 9.18 17.25 -1.89
N GLN A 79 8.33 18.21 -2.22
CA GLN A 79 7.84 19.17 -1.23
C GLN A 79 7.01 18.50 -0.14
N TYR A 80 6.19 17.53 -0.48
CA TYR A 80 5.39 16.74 0.46
C TYR A 80 6.27 15.89 1.36
N LYS A 81 7.28 15.22 0.76
CA LYS A 81 8.25 14.40 1.49
C LYS A 81 9.05 15.20 2.51
N LYS A 82 9.33 16.45 2.24
CA LYS A 82 10.21 17.30 3.05
C LYS A 82 9.85 17.29 4.54
N GLU A 83 8.58 17.39 4.89
CA GLU A 83 8.15 17.49 6.30
C GLU A 83 8.38 16.17 7.05
N SER A 84 7.93 15.05 6.48
CA SER A 84 8.14 13.72 7.08
C SER A 84 9.64 13.37 7.15
N PHE A 85 10.39 13.72 6.10
CA PHE A 85 11.82 13.49 6.04
C PHE A 85 12.61 14.33 7.06
N LEU A 86 12.22 15.58 7.28
CA LEU A 86 12.82 16.42 8.34
C LEU A 86 12.58 15.82 9.73
N ALA A 87 11.38 15.30 10.01
CA ALA A 87 11.08 14.64 11.27
C ALA A 87 11.98 13.39 11.46
N PHE A 88 12.07 12.54 10.43
CA PHE A 88 12.98 11.39 10.42
C PHE A 88 14.44 11.79 10.65
N TYR A 89 14.93 12.77 9.89
CA TYR A 89 16.32 13.22 10.00
C TYR A 89 16.66 13.78 11.38
N ASN A 90 15.73 14.49 12.01
CA ASN A 90 15.91 15.02 13.36
C ASN A 90 16.03 13.90 14.40
N GLU A 91 15.35 12.79 14.22
CA GLU A 91 15.36 11.62 15.10
C GLU A 91 16.29 10.47 14.63
N LEU A 92 17.13 10.71 13.63
CA LEU A 92 17.88 9.68 12.89
C LEU A 92 18.58 8.66 13.82
N GLU A 93 19.28 9.10 14.85
CA GLU A 93 20.04 8.21 15.75
C GLU A 93 19.11 7.30 16.59
N LYS A 94 17.93 7.81 16.96
CA LYS A 94 16.92 7.01 17.66
C LYS A 94 16.30 5.99 16.70
N ARG A 95 16.07 6.40 15.47
CA ARG A 95 15.42 5.57 14.43
C ARG A 95 16.33 4.46 13.91
N LYS A 96 17.67 4.60 13.98
CA LYS A 96 18.60 3.55 13.55
C LYS A 96 18.33 2.21 14.23
N ALA A 97 18.11 2.20 15.55
CA ALA A 97 17.82 0.97 16.28
C ALA A 97 16.52 0.27 15.83
N ASP A 98 15.47 1.06 15.53
CA ASP A 98 14.22 0.54 15.01
C ASP A 98 14.40 -0.05 13.59
N ILE A 99 15.19 0.64 12.75
CA ILE A 99 15.51 0.20 11.39
C ILE A 99 16.33 -1.10 11.42
N ASP A 100 17.34 -1.18 12.27
CA ASP A 100 18.17 -2.38 12.44
C ASP A 100 17.33 -3.58 12.89
N ALA A 101 16.37 -3.36 13.80
CA ALA A 101 15.45 -4.40 14.25
C ALA A 101 14.55 -4.91 13.10
N ILE A 102 14.10 -4.04 12.20
CA ILE A 102 13.31 -4.41 11.02
C ILE A 102 14.19 -5.12 9.98
N ALA A 103 15.40 -4.61 9.73
CA ALA A 103 16.34 -5.17 8.74
C ALA A 103 16.86 -6.57 9.10
N SER A 104 16.83 -6.92 10.40
CA SER A 104 17.34 -8.21 10.92
C SER A 104 16.27 -9.31 10.83
N MET A 105 15.92 -9.73 9.60
CA MET A 105 14.94 -10.80 9.36
C MET A 105 15.47 -12.16 9.79
N THR A 106 14.58 -12.96 10.41
CA THR A 106 14.85 -14.34 10.85
C THR A 106 14.04 -15.33 10.03
N GLU A 107 14.36 -16.62 10.14
CA GLU A 107 13.58 -17.70 9.50
C GLU A 107 12.11 -17.68 9.98
N GLU A 108 11.85 -17.41 11.26
CA GLU A 108 10.51 -17.29 11.83
C GLU A 108 9.70 -16.13 11.20
N ASP A 109 10.36 -15.05 10.82
CA ASP A 109 9.69 -13.94 10.14
C ASP A 109 9.24 -14.32 8.73
N TYR A 110 10.08 -15.06 7.99
CA TYR A 110 9.70 -15.58 6.68
C TYR A 110 8.54 -16.57 6.80
N ASP A 111 8.57 -17.45 7.80
CA ASP A 111 7.48 -18.39 8.08
C ASP A 111 6.16 -17.64 8.38
N THR A 112 6.25 -16.52 9.11
CA THR A 112 5.08 -15.67 9.41
C THR A 112 4.51 -15.06 8.15
N ILE A 113 5.33 -14.48 7.27
CA ILE A 113 4.87 -13.92 5.99
C ILE A 113 4.23 -15.01 5.14
N GLU A 114 4.89 -16.17 5.02
CA GLU A 114 4.36 -17.29 4.25
C GLU A 114 3.04 -17.82 4.81
N PHE A 115 2.90 -17.90 6.13
CA PHE A 115 1.65 -18.26 6.80
C PHE A 115 0.52 -17.27 6.46
N LEU A 116 0.78 -15.96 6.51
CA LEU A 116 -0.19 -14.95 6.15
C LEU A 116 -0.64 -15.09 4.68
N LEU A 117 0.31 -15.28 3.76
CA LEU A 117 0.01 -15.47 2.34
C LEU A 117 -0.82 -16.74 2.11
N LYS A 118 -0.47 -17.86 2.72
CA LYS A 118 -1.24 -19.13 2.64
C LYS A 118 -2.67 -18.99 3.16
N ASN A 119 -2.87 -18.16 4.15
CA ASN A 119 -4.22 -17.91 4.67
C ASN A 119 -5.05 -17.00 3.75
N GLY A 120 -4.42 -16.04 3.09
CA GLY A 120 -5.09 -15.03 2.27
C GLY A 120 -5.20 -15.38 0.78
N LEU A 121 -4.38 -16.25 0.25
CA LEU A 121 -4.31 -16.57 -1.18
C LEU A 121 -4.68 -18.02 -1.46
N PRO A 122 -5.27 -18.34 -2.62
CA PRO A 122 -5.47 -19.71 -3.06
C PRO A 122 -4.14 -20.38 -3.39
N ASP A 123 -4.09 -21.71 -3.21
CA ASP A 123 -2.86 -22.49 -3.32
C ASP A 123 -2.17 -22.39 -4.69
N GLU A 124 -2.94 -22.22 -5.77
CA GLU A 124 -2.36 -22.07 -7.12
C GLU A 124 -1.51 -20.81 -7.29
N LEU A 125 -1.78 -19.75 -6.53
CA LEU A 125 -0.96 -18.52 -6.56
C LEU A 125 0.32 -18.66 -5.72
N LEU A 126 0.38 -19.64 -4.86
CA LEU A 126 1.51 -19.90 -3.96
C LEU A 126 2.50 -20.91 -4.54
N ASN A 127 2.04 -21.81 -5.43
CA ASN A 127 2.85 -22.90 -5.97
C ASN A 127 3.97 -22.43 -6.92
N GLU A 128 3.85 -21.25 -7.49
CA GLU A 128 4.80 -20.69 -8.46
C GLU A 128 5.34 -19.33 -7.97
N LEU A 129 5.57 -19.20 -6.66
CA LEU A 129 6.10 -17.95 -6.08
C LEU A 129 7.46 -17.63 -6.70
N PRO A 130 7.59 -16.52 -7.45
CA PRO A 130 8.89 -16.04 -7.91
C PRO A 130 9.76 -15.62 -6.71
N GLU A 131 10.99 -15.28 -6.99
CA GLU A 131 11.83 -14.57 -6.02
C GLU A 131 11.34 -13.13 -5.89
N PHE A 132 11.05 -12.70 -4.67
CA PHE A 132 10.69 -11.33 -4.36
C PHE A 132 11.84 -10.64 -3.64
N ASN A 133 12.17 -9.44 -4.09
CA ASN A 133 13.17 -8.59 -3.46
C ASN A 133 12.48 -7.50 -2.64
N ILE A 134 12.68 -7.54 -1.33
CA ILE A 134 12.20 -6.51 -0.42
C ILE A 134 13.35 -5.56 -0.13
N ILE A 135 13.21 -4.33 -0.58
CA ILE A 135 14.21 -3.28 -0.46
C ILE A 135 13.83 -2.37 0.70
N LEU A 136 14.72 -2.26 1.69
CA LEU A 136 14.64 -1.23 2.72
C LEU A 136 15.55 -0.08 2.32
N ILE A 137 14.98 1.11 2.18
CA ILE A 137 15.67 2.26 1.61
C ILE A 137 15.19 3.56 2.27
N VAL A 138 16.01 4.60 2.20
CA VAL A 138 15.53 5.98 2.39
C VAL A 138 15.04 6.45 1.02
N SER A 139 13.76 6.29 0.76
CA SER A 139 13.15 6.49 -0.56
C SER A 139 13.33 7.91 -1.10
N ILE A 140 13.40 8.03 -2.43
CA ILE A 140 13.36 9.34 -3.11
C ILE A 140 11.94 9.94 -3.16
N GLY A 141 10.92 9.08 -3.08
CA GLY A 141 9.51 9.48 -3.07
C GLY A 141 8.92 9.61 -1.67
N ASN A 142 7.61 9.72 -1.59
CA ASN A 142 6.86 9.80 -0.33
C ASN A 142 5.81 8.67 -0.30
N SER A 143 6.27 7.46 -0.06
CA SER A 143 5.44 6.25 0.09
C SER A 143 5.96 5.45 1.28
N MET A 144 5.06 4.80 2.00
CA MET A 144 5.46 3.91 3.09
C MET A 144 6.05 2.60 2.54
N GLY A 145 5.33 1.97 1.60
CA GLY A 145 5.74 0.83 0.84
C GLY A 145 5.04 0.82 -0.51
N TRP A 146 5.56 0.08 -1.47
CA TRP A 146 4.93 -0.10 -2.78
C TRP A 146 5.53 -1.29 -3.54
N PRO A 147 4.68 -2.04 -4.27
CA PRO A 147 5.13 -3.09 -5.16
C PRO A 147 5.51 -2.53 -6.55
N TYR A 148 6.54 -3.10 -7.15
CA TYR A 148 6.92 -2.82 -8.53
C TYR A 148 7.62 -4.04 -9.15
N ASP A 149 6.99 -4.68 -10.13
CA ASP A 149 7.44 -5.95 -10.69
C ASP A 149 7.64 -7.01 -9.60
N HIS A 150 8.84 -7.48 -9.37
CA HIS A 150 9.22 -8.43 -8.33
C HIS A 150 9.86 -7.77 -7.09
N TYR A 151 9.71 -6.47 -6.96
CA TYR A 151 10.24 -5.70 -5.86
C TYR A 151 9.15 -5.15 -4.97
N ILE A 152 9.43 -5.09 -3.68
CA ILE A 152 8.69 -4.27 -2.74
C ILE A 152 9.68 -3.33 -2.11
N ASP A 153 9.41 -2.06 -2.19
CA ASP A 153 10.27 -1.01 -1.65
C ASP A 153 9.60 -0.38 -0.43
N PHE A 154 10.35 -0.30 0.68
CA PHE A 154 9.90 0.32 1.92
C PHE A 154 10.75 1.53 2.27
N ASP A 155 10.12 2.69 2.38
CA ASP A 155 10.76 3.92 2.85
C ASP A 155 10.92 3.90 4.37
N VAL A 156 12.13 3.67 4.85
CA VAL A 156 12.44 3.66 6.28
C VAL A 156 12.18 5.01 6.97
N ALA A 157 12.13 6.12 6.22
CA ALA A 157 11.78 7.42 6.77
C ALA A 157 10.31 7.46 7.21
N ASN A 158 9.43 6.65 6.59
CA ASN A 158 8.01 6.55 6.89
C ASN A 158 7.66 5.35 7.81
N LEU A 159 8.60 4.46 8.12
CA LEU A 159 8.37 3.31 9.02
C LEU A 159 8.06 3.69 10.47
N GLN A 160 8.08 4.97 10.82
CA GLN A 160 7.65 5.44 12.14
C GLN A 160 6.18 5.10 12.48
N GLU A 161 5.39 4.78 11.47
CA GLU A 161 4.00 4.33 11.65
C GLU A 161 3.93 2.86 12.10
N PHE A 162 4.98 2.06 11.86
CA PHE A 162 5.08 0.70 12.38
C PHE A 162 5.52 0.74 13.85
N LYS A 163 4.69 0.15 14.71
CA LYS A 163 4.94 0.11 16.14
C LYS A 163 5.71 -1.13 16.58
N SER A 164 5.79 -2.12 15.71
CA SER A 164 6.43 -3.40 16.01
C SER A 164 6.95 -4.08 14.74
N ARG A 165 7.82 -5.08 14.93
CA ARG A 165 8.25 -5.99 13.86
C ARG A 165 7.06 -6.70 13.21
N ASN A 166 6.08 -7.11 14.01
CA ASN A 166 4.87 -7.74 13.50
C ASN A 166 4.10 -6.85 12.52
N ASP A 167 4.04 -5.53 12.77
CA ASP A 167 3.45 -4.58 11.83
C ASP A 167 4.16 -4.62 10.48
N PHE A 168 5.50 -4.72 10.49
CA PHE A 168 6.29 -4.80 9.28
C PHE A 168 6.07 -6.11 8.51
N LEU A 169 5.94 -7.25 9.19
CA LEU A 169 5.64 -8.53 8.55
C LEU A 169 4.26 -8.51 7.88
N HIS A 170 3.26 -7.94 8.53
CA HIS A 170 1.92 -7.82 7.99
C HIS A 170 1.85 -6.88 6.79
N ILE A 171 2.55 -5.75 6.80
CA ILE A 171 2.58 -4.86 5.62
C ILE A 171 3.38 -5.49 4.48
N THR A 172 4.42 -6.24 4.77
CA THR A 172 5.16 -6.99 3.75
C THR A 172 4.25 -8.02 3.07
N ALA A 173 3.48 -8.78 3.85
CA ALA A 173 2.50 -9.70 3.29
C ALA A 173 1.38 -8.99 2.51
N HIS A 174 0.98 -7.78 2.93
CA HIS A 174 0.02 -6.92 2.23
C HIS A 174 0.52 -6.55 0.83
N GLU A 175 1.74 -6.05 0.72
CA GLU A 175 2.33 -5.69 -0.58
C GLU A 175 2.57 -6.93 -1.47
N LEU A 176 2.99 -8.05 -0.90
CA LEU A 176 3.08 -9.32 -1.63
C LEU A 176 1.71 -9.80 -2.13
N HIS A 177 0.65 -9.59 -1.35
CA HIS A 177 -0.70 -9.91 -1.79
C HIS A 177 -1.08 -9.13 -3.06
N HIS A 178 -0.73 -7.85 -3.14
CA HIS A 178 -0.97 -7.05 -4.34
C HIS A 178 -0.29 -7.63 -5.59
N ILE A 179 0.97 -8.05 -5.46
CA ILE A 179 1.72 -8.65 -6.57
C ILE A 179 1.07 -9.97 -7.02
N LEU A 180 0.65 -10.81 -6.06
CA LEU A 180 0.15 -12.15 -6.34
C LEU A 180 -1.32 -12.17 -6.77
N ALA A 181 -2.17 -11.37 -6.14
CA ALA A 181 -3.61 -11.33 -6.44
C ALA A 181 -3.96 -10.31 -7.53
N GLY A 182 -3.17 -9.26 -7.69
CA GLY A 182 -3.42 -8.18 -8.67
C GLY A 182 -3.69 -8.67 -10.09
N PRO A 183 -2.92 -9.61 -10.65
CA PRO A 183 -3.16 -10.15 -11.98
C PRO A 183 -4.52 -10.86 -12.18
N LEU A 184 -5.21 -11.24 -11.10
CA LEU A 184 -6.55 -11.82 -11.18
C LEU A 184 -7.65 -10.76 -11.33
N LEU A 185 -7.34 -9.52 -10.97
CA LEU A 185 -8.29 -8.42 -11.02
C LEU A 185 -8.45 -7.88 -12.45
N ALA A 186 -9.62 -7.38 -12.76
CA ALA A 186 -9.97 -6.83 -14.08
C ALA A 186 -9.69 -7.79 -15.26
N PRO A 187 -10.25 -9.02 -15.26
CA PRO A 187 -10.08 -9.95 -16.37
C PRO A 187 -10.62 -9.36 -17.67
N GLU A 188 -10.11 -9.85 -18.80
CA GLU A 188 -10.56 -9.41 -20.12
C GLU A 188 -12.08 -9.54 -20.26
N GLY A 189 -12.72 -8.51 -20.81
CA GLY A 189 -14.17 -8.48 -21.02
C GLY A 189 -15.01 -8.23 -19.77
N ILE A 190 -14.42 -7.81 -18.67
CA ILE A 190 -15.13 -7.45 -17.44
C ILE A 190 -16.17 -6.36 -17.72
N ARG A 191 -17.36 -6.47 -17.11
CA ARG A 191 -18.39 -5.42 -17.18
C ARG A 191 -18.00 -4.21 -16.32
N ALA A 192 -18.46 -3.04 -16.70
CA ALA A 192 -18.15 -1.78 -16.05
C ALA A 192 -18.49 -1.77 -14.54
N GLU A 193 -19.68 -2.24 -14.18
CA GLU A 193 -20.11 -2.33 -12.80
C GLU A 193 -19.32 -3.34 -11.98
N ASP A 194 -18.85 -4.43 -12.58
CA ASP A 194 -17.99 -5.42 -11.91
C ASP A 194 -16.57 -4.87 -11.75
N PHE A 195 -16.07 -4.17 -12.76
CA PHE A 195 -14.78 -3.47 -12.69
C PHE A 195 -14.78 -2.42 -11.56
N PHE A 196 -15.85 -1.66 -11.38
CA PHE A 196 -16.00 -0.74 -10.26
C PHE A 196 -15.80 -1.46 -8.91
N LEU A 197 -16.47 -2.61 -8.71
CA LEU A 197 -16.33 -3.39 -7.48
C LEU A 197 -14.93 -3.97 -7.30
N GLN A 198 -14.26 -4.39 -8.37
CA GLN A 198 -12.90 -4.91 -8.29
C GLN A 198 -11.85 -3.86 -7.92
N ASN A 199 -12.08 -2.57 -8.18
CA ASN A 199 -11.21 -1.51 -7.65
C ASN A 199 -11.21 -1.48 -6.11
N PHE A 200 -12.30 -1.92 -5.47
CA PHE A 200 -12.34 -2.09 -4.02
C PHE A 200 -11.68 -3.41 -3.56
N ALA A 201 -11.54 -4.39 -4.44
CA ALA A 201 -10.90 -5.66 -4.09
C ALA A 201 -9.39 -5.51 -3.86
N TYR A 202 -8.73 -4.66 -4.64
CA TYR A 202 -7.27 -4.53 -4.63
C TYR A 202 -6.76 -4.26 -3.22
N GLU A 203 -7.16 -3.17 -2.60
CA GLU A 203 -6.79 -2.85 -1.22
C GLU A 203 -7.59 -3.66 -0.19
N GLY A 204 -8.88 -3.83 -0.45
CA GLY A 204 -9.80 -4.48 0.48
C GLY A 204 -9.43 -5.91 0.85
N LEU A 205 -8.93 -6.71 -0.10
CA LEU A 205 -8.49 -8.08 0.15
C LEU A 205 -7.18 -8.13 0.93
N ALA A 206 -6.21 -7.28 0.56
CA ALA A 206 -4.96 -7.19 1.28
C ALA A 206 -5.18 -6.76 2.74
N VAL A 207 -6.03 -5.76 2.97
CA VAL A 207 -6.42 -5.35 4.34
C VAL A 207 -7.15 -6.46 5.09
N HIS A 208 -8.10 -7.14 4.43
CA HIS A 208 -8.88 -8.22 5.05
C HIS A 208 -8.01 -9.37 5.52
N TYR A 209 -7.08 -9.82 4.67
CA TYR A 209 -6.27 -11.00 4.96
C TYR A 209 -4.99 -10.68 5.73
N MET A 210 -4.33 -9.59 5.42
CA MET A 210 -3.00 -9.31 5.94
C MET A 210 -3.02 -8.35 7.15
N ASN A 211 -4.03 -7.48 7.25
CA ASN A 211 -4.11 -6.46 8.30
C ASN A 211 -5.24 -6.69 9.31
N ASN A 212 -6.04 -7.75 9.13
CA ASN A 212 -7.10 -8.17 10.04
C ASN A 212 -8.05 -7.03 10.48
N LEU A 213 -8.41 -6.16 9.56
CA LEU A 213 -9.34 -5.08 9.86
C LEU A 213 -10.72 -5.66 10.21
N ALA A 214 -11.33 -5.17 11.28
CA ALA A 214 -12.67 -5.58 11.67
C ALA A 214 -13.70 -5.11 10.64
N THR A 215 -14.49 -6.04 10.13
CA THR A 215 -15.59 -5.75 9.21
C THR A 215 -16.84 -5.42 10.02
N ARG A 216 -16.97 -4.16 10.46
CA ARG A 216 -18.07 -3.68 11.33
C ARG A 216 -18.32 -4.56 12.55
N GLY A 217 -17.29 -4.73 13.39
CA GLY A 217 -17.35 -5.53 14.59
C GLY A 217 -17.25 -7.05 14.38
N LYS A 218 -17.18 -7.52 13.13
CA LYS A 218 -16.83 -8.91 12.82
C LYS A 218 -15.32 -8.94 12.56
N LYS A 219 -14.56 -9.48 13.50
CA LYS A 219 -13.13 -9.66 13.35
C LYS A 219 -12.82 -10.58 12.16
N ALA A 220 -11.82 -10.24 11.38
CA ALA A 220 -11.17 -11.14 10.46
C ALA A 220 -10.41 -12.24 11.22
N LYS A 221 -9.68 -13.11 10.53
CA LYS A 221 -9.15 -14.37 11.08
C LYS A 221 -8.02 -14.24 12.12
N TYR A 222 -7.40 -13.07 12.27
CA TYR A 222 -6.19 -12.87 13.06
C TYR A 222 -6.37 -11.77 14.08
N ASP A 223 -6.07 -12.07 15.35
CA ASP A 223 -6.28 -11.13 16.47
C ASP A 223 -5.17 -10.08 16.62
N ASP A 224 -3.95 -10.34 16.11
CA ASP A 224 -2.74 -9.53 16.33
C ASP A 224 -2.22 -8.81 15.09
N ALA A 225 -3.06 -8.61 14.07
CA ALA A 225 -2.61 -7.99 12.83
C ALA A 225 -2.43 -6.48 12.96
N ALA A 226 -1.46 -5.97 12.21
CA ALA A 226 -1.20 -4.55 12.09
C ALA A 226 -2.31 -3.84 11.31
N TYR A 227 -2.75 -2.70 11.80
CA TYR A 227 -3.65 -1.84 11.06
C TYR A 227 -2.88 -1.02 10.03
N VAL A 228 -3.23 -1.19 8.77
CA VAL A 228 -2.72 -0.34 7.68
C VAL A 228 -3.40 1.03 7.67
N MET A 229 -4.59 1.13 8.27
CA MET A 229 -5.33 2.38 8.41
C MET A 229 -5.07 3.02 9.78
N ASN A 230 -4.94 4.34 9.80
CA ASN A 230 -4.87 5.03 11.08
C ASN A 230 -6.24 5.06 11.80
N GLN A 231 -6.20 5.23 13.12
CA GLN A 231 -7.40 5.18 13.95
C GLN A 231 -8.39 6.32 13.66
N GLU A 232 -7.90 7.49 13.23
CA GLU A 232 -8.77 8.64 12.91
C GLU A 232 -9.56 8.39 11.64
N ASP A 233 -8.93 7.83 10.60
CA ASP A 233 -9.59 7.49 9.34
C ASP A 233 -10.59 6.35 9.55
N MET A 234 -10.22 5.33 10.36
CA MET A 234 -11.16 4.26 10.74
C MET A 234 -12.39 4.82 11.45
N ALA A 235 -12.20 5.64 12.49
CA ALA A 235 -13.30 6.24 13.23
C ALA A 235 -14.18 7.13 12.34
N PHE A 236 -13.59 7.83 11.39
CA PHE A 236 -14.31 8.62 10.41
C PHE A 236 -15.18 7.75 9.50
N TYR A 237 -14.64 6.67 8.93
CA TYR A 237 -15.42 5.75 8.09
C TYR A 237 -16.53 5.04 8.87
N GLU A 238 -16.29 4.70 10.12
CA GLU A 238 -17.30 4.13 11.02
C GLU A 238 -18.44 5.12 11.28
N ALA A 239 -18.11 6.38 11.58
CA ALA A 239 -19.09 7.42 11.87
C ALA A 239 -19.95 7.81 10.67
N HIS A 240 -19.40 7.70 9.45
CA HIS A 240 -20.07 8.08 8.20
C HIS A 240 -20.35 6.90 7.27
N PHE A 241 -20.43 5.69 7.85
CA PHE A 241 -20.55 4.48 7.06
C PHE A 241 -21.75 4.49 6.12
N ASP A 242 -22.92 4.85 6.63
CA ASP A 242 -24.16 4.77 5.88
C ASP A 242 -24.15 5.74 4.68
N GLU A 243 -23.68 6.98 4.89
CA GLU A 243 -23.62 7.99 3.86
C GLU A 243 -22.60 7.65 2.76
N ILE A 244 -21.43 7.16 3.15
CA ILE A 244 -20.37 6.79 2.21
C ILE A 244 -20.75 5.51 1.47
N PHE A 245 -21.36 4.54 2.16
CA PHE A 245 -21.85 3.33 1.50
C PHE A 245 -22.97 3.62 0.50
N ASP A 246 -23.87 4.56 0.82
CA ASP A 246 -24.90 5.02 -0.11
C ASP A 246 -24.30 5.72 -1.34
N MET A 247 -23.16 6.41 -1.21
CA MET A 247 -22.40 6.96 -2.33
C MET A 247 -21.84 5.83 -3.19
N ILE A 248 -21.15 4.84 -2.59
CA ILE A 248 -20.60 3.66 -3.29
C ILE A 248 -21.71 2.94 -4.07
N ARG A 249 -22.85 2.71 -3.44
CA ARG A 249 -24.00 2.04 -4.08
C ARG A 249 -24.57 2.84 -5.27
N ARG A 250 -24.65 4.17 -5.16
CA ARG A 250 -25.08 5.03 -6.29
C ARG A 250 -24.10 4.97 -7.44
N ASP A 251 -22.79 5.06 -7.14
CA ASP A 251 -21.74 5.01 -8.16
C ASP A 251 -21.70 3.64 -8.84
N TYR A 252 -21.78 2.54 -8.10
CA TYR A 252 -21.93 1.20 -8.65
C TYR A 252 -23.08 1.12 -9.67
N ARG A 253 -24.28 1.59 -9.29
CA ARG A 253 -25.43 1.58 -10.18
C ARG A 253 -25.25 2.49 -11.39
N SER A 254 -24.54 3.59 -11.22
CA SER A 254 -24.22 4.51 -12.31
C SER A 254 -23.23 3.94 -13.32
N CYS A 255 -22.43 2.94 -12.94
CA CYS A 255 -21.46 2.28 -13.81
C CYS A 255 -22.12 1.30 -14.81
N ILE A 256 -23.35 0.89 -14.58
CA ILE A 256 -24.03 -0.06 -15.47
C ILE A 256 -24.12 0.51 -16.90
N GLY A 257 -23.51 -0.21 -17.85
CA GLY A 257 -23.48 0.17 -19.27
C GLY A 257 -22.49 1.27 -19.65
N LYS A 258 -21.60 1.69 -18.73
CA LYS A 258 -20.50 2.60 -19.03
C LYS A 258 -19.30 1.88 -19.65
N SER A 259 -18.35 2.65 -20.18
CA SER A 259 -17.02 2.16 -20.52
C SER A 259 -16.11 2.03 -19.29
N LEU A 260 -15.06 1.21 -19.38
CA LEU A 260 -14.08 1.07 -18.29
C LEU A 260 -13.37 2.40 -17.99
N ASP A 261 -13.09 3.22 -19.01
CA ASP A 261 -12.48 4.54 -18.84
C ASP A 261 -13.37 5.50 -18.04
N GLU A 262 -14.70 5.46 -18.26
CA GLU A 262 -15.65 6.23 -17.48
C GLU A 262 -15.70 5.77 -16.02
N VAL A 263 -15.61 4.46 -15.79
CA VAL A 263 -15.55 3.90 -14.42
C VAL A 263 -14.23 4.27 -13.74
N SER A 264 -13.09 4.16 -14.44
CA SER A 264 -11.78 4.57 -13.91
C SER A 264 -11.80 6.05 -13.47
N ARG A 265 -12.45 6.91 -14.25
CA ARG A 265 -12.61 8.32 -13.88
C ARG A 265 -13.48 8.49 -12.63
N ILE A 266 -14.59 7.78 -12.49
CA ILE A 266 -15.44 7.80 -11.29
C ILE A 266 -14.62 7.36 -10.07
N VAL A 267 -13.85 6.27 -10.21
CA VAL A 267 -12.99 5.78 -9.11
C VAL A 267 -11.96 6.83 -8.72
N SER A 268 -11.25 7.41 -9.70
CA SER A 268 -10.23 8.41 -9.42
C SER A 268 -10.79 9.68 -8.79
N GLU A 269 -11.90 10.19 -9.30
CA GLU A 269 -12.52 11.42 -8.80
C GLU A 269 -13.16 11.25 -7.40
N HIS A 270 -13.80 10.10 -7.14
CA HIS A 270 -14.58 9.90 -5.93
C HIS A 270 -13.83 9.15 -4.82
N TYR A 271 -12.79 8.36 -5.14
CA TYR A 271 -12.18 7.43 -4.18
C TYR A 271 -10.66 7.57 -4.03
N GLU A 272 -9.93 8.07 -5.04
CA GLU A 272 -8.48 8.27 -4.94
C GLU A 272 -8.07 9.65 -4.42
N GLN A 273 -8.98 10.64 -4.47
CA GLN A 273 -8.81 11.98 -3.90
C GLN A 273 -9.94 12.28 -2.93
N PHE A 274 -10.21 11.35 -2.05
CA PHE A 274 -11.42 11.35 -1.24
C PHE A 274 -11.51 12.54 -0.30
N THR A 275 -12.52 13.36 -0.53
CA THR A 275 -12.90 14.45 0.36
C THR A 275 -14.38 14.33 0.69
N PHE A 276 -14.70 14.26 1.98
CA PHE A 276 -16.06 14.13 2.44
C PHE A 276 -16.35 15.15 3.53
N MET A 277 -17.48 15.89 3.40
CA MET A 277 -17.88 16.97 4.32
C MET A 277 -16.77 18.00 4.56
N GLY A 278 -15.96 18.30 3.52
CA GLY A 278 -14.85 19.27 3.60
C GLY A 278 -13.58 18.76 4.31
N LYS A 279 -13.56 17.48 4.73
CA LYS A 279 -12.38 16.82 5.28
C LYS A 279 -11.74 15.96 4.20
N SER A 280 -10.46 16.16 3.92
CA SER A 280 -9.65 15.24 3.13
C SER A 280 -9.22 14.07 4.01
N ILE A 281 -9.47 12.85 3.54
CA ILE A 281 -9.11 11.63 4.25
C ILE A 281 -7.86 11.06 3.61
N ARG A 282 -6.86 10.73 4.41
CA ARG A 282 -5.54 10.28 3.95
C ARG A 282 -5.62 8.93 3.24
N GLN A 283 -6.37 8.00 3.81
CA GLN A 283 -6.54 6.67 3.23
C GLN A 283 -7.87 6.57 2.49
N TYR A 284 -7.84 5.89 1.35
CA TYR A 284 -8.98 5.82 0.44
C TYR A 284 -10.10 4.93 0.98
N PRO A 285 -11.37 5.21 0.61
CA PRO A 285 -12.50 4.36 0.98
C PRO A 285 -12.34 2.91 0.54
N THR A 286 -11.54 2.64 -0.50
CA THR A 286 -11.27 1.29 -1.01
C THR A 286 -10.66 0.36 0.04
N TYR A 287 -9.83 0.88 0.95
CA TYR A 287 -9.30 0.11 2.07
C TYR A 287 -10.41 -0.38 3.00
N TYR A 288 -11.20 0.54 3.52
CA TYR A 288 -12.21 0.24 4.52
C TYR A 288 -13.42 -0.50 3.93
N PHE A 289 -14.03 0.06 2.88
CA PHE A 289 -15.22 -0.52 2.25
C PHE A 289 -14.91 -1.74 1.39
N GLY A 290 -13.72 -1.80 0.81
CA GLY A 290 -13.23 -3.01 0.16
C GLY A 290 -13.09 -4.16 1.15
N CYS A 291 -12.43 -3.94 2.29
CA CYS A 291 -12.36 -4.92 3.37
C CYS A 291 -13.76 -5.32 3.86
N TYR A 292 -14.66 -4.37 4.02
CA TYR A 292 -16.05 -4.66 4.41
C TYR A 292 -16.77 -5.55 3.40
N MET A 293 -16.82 -5.15 2.13
CA MET A 293 -17.59 -5.88 1.10
C MET A 293 -17.01 -7.25 0.80
N TRP A 294 -15.71 -7.31 0.51
CA TRP A 294 -15.03 -8.55 0.14
C TRP A 294 -14.85 -9.46 1.36
N GLY A 295 -14.56 -8.89 2.52
CA GLY A 295 -14.48 -9.62 3.79
C GLY A 295 -15.80 -10.29 4.19
N LEU A 296 -16.97 -9.67 3.95
CA LEU A 296 -18.26 -10.31 4.18
C LEU A 296 -18.48 -11.55 3.32
N VAL A 297 -18.03 -11.52 2.07
CA VAL A 297 -18.12 -12.69 1.17
C VAL A 297 -17.24 -13.82 1.69
N ASP A 298 -15.98 -13.53 2.07
CA ASP A 298 -15.10 -14.53 2.68
C ASP A 298 -15.69 -15.11 3.98
N LEU A 299 -16.12 -14.27 4.89
CA LEU A 299 -16.69 -14.69 6.17
C LEU A 299 -17.94 -15.58 6.01
N ARG A 300 -18.71 -15.38 4.94
CA ARG A 300 -19.95 -16.13 4.69
C ARG A 300 -19.73 -17.39 3.86
N PHE A 301 -18.86 -17.36 2.87
CA PHE A 301 -18.75 -18.39 1.84
C PHE A 301 -17.34 -19.04 1.78
N GLY A 302 -16.36 -18.40 2.44
CA GLY A 302 -14.97 -18.86 2.47
C GLY A 302 -14.12 -18.35 1.30
N LYS A 303 -12.81 -18.48 1.46
CA LYS A 303 -11.77 -18.00 0.56
C LYS A 303 -11.95 -18.50 -0.89
N GLU A 304 -12.22 -19.77 -1.09
CA GLU A 304 -12.38 -20.36 -2.42
C GLU A 304 -13.51 -19.68 -3.22
N LYS A 305 -14.64 -19.45 -2.55
CA LYS A 305 -15.81 -18.82 -3.21
C LYS A 305 -15.55 -17.34 -3.48
N LEU A 306 -14.82 -16.66 -2.60
CA LEU A 306 -14.36 -15.30 -2.80
C LEU A 306 -13.49 -15.22 -4.07
N TYR A 307 -12.44 -16.04 -4.18
CA TYR A 307 -11.55 -16.02 -5.34
C TYR A 307 -12.23 -16.50 -6.63
N GLU A 308 -13.22 -17.40 -6.54
CA GLU A 308 -14.07 -17.68 -7.70
C GLU A 308 -14.76 -16.39 -8.19
N SER A 309 -15.25 -15.53 -7.30
CA SER A 309 -15.90 -14.28 -7.67
C SER A 309 -14.92 -13.20 -8.15
N ILE A 310 -13.64 -13.31 -7.88
CA ILE A 310 -12.61 -12.47 -8.49
C ILE A 310 -12.40 -12.88 -9.95
N ARG A 311 -12.29 -14.18 -10.23
CA ARG A 311 -12.13 -14.71 -11.60
C ARG A 311 -13.41 -14.62 -12.45
N LYS A 312 -14.57 -14.56 -11.79
CA LYS A 312 -15.90 -14.42 -12.39
C LYS A 312 -16.63 -13.23 -11.73
N PRO A 313 -16.23 -12.00 -12.08
CA PRO A 313 -16.66 -10.79 -11.37
C PRO A 313 -18.20 -10.63 -11.28
N GLU A 314 -18.93 -11.15 -12.27
CA GLU A 314 -20.39 -11.16 -12.28
C GLU A 314 -21.05 -11.88 -11.10
N LEU A 315 -20.30 -12.73 -10.38
CA LEU A 315 -20.81 -13.45 -9.20
C LEU A 315 -20.77 -12.58 -7.93
N PHE A 316 -19.85 -11.61 -7.87
CA PHE A 316 -19.55 -10.91 -6.62
C PHE A 316 -20.78 -10.19 -6.04
N ALA A 317 -21.47 -9.38 -6.84
CA ALA A 317 -22.64 -8.62 -6.36
C ALA A 317 -23.74 -9.55 -5.79
N THR A 318 -23.96 -10.71 -6.39
CA THR A 318 -24.93 -11.71 -5.89
C THR A 318 -24.50 -12.31 -4.57
N LEU A 319 -23.21 -12.71 -4.44
CA LEU A 319 -22.66 -13.26 -3.20
C LEU A 319 -22.67 -12.21 -2.08
N TYR A 320 -22.21 -11.00 -2.39
CA TYR A 320 -22.21 -9.91 -1.44
C TYR A 320 -23.64 -9.59 -0.94
N ASN A 321 -24.62 -9.42 -1.83
CA ASN A 321 -26.01 -9.15 -1.45
C ASN A 321 -26.63 -10.28 -0.62
N SER A 322 -26.15 -11.52 -0.78
CA SER A 322 -26.59 -12.65 0.04
C SER A 322 -25.94 -12.66 1.44
N ALA A 323 -24.78 -12.03 1.61
CA ALA A 323 -24.06 -11.92 2.87
C ALA A 323 -24.40 -10.65 3.65
N ALA A 324 -24.70 -9.56 2.95
CA ALA A 324 -24.95 -8.24 3.52
C ALA A 324 -26.35 -8.10 4.13
N GLU A 325 -26.45 -7.24 5.15
CA GLU A 325 -27.75 -6.76 5.64
C GLU A 325 -28.51 -6.06 4.52
N GLU A 326 -29.85 -6.16 4.53
CA GLU A 326 -30.72 -5.66 3.44
C GLU A 326 -30.43 -4.20 3.06
N ARG A 327 -30.22 -3.34 4.07
CA ARG A 327 -29.91 -1.90 3.88
C ARG A 327 -28.57 -1.63 3.19
N TYR A 328 -27.65 -2.60 3.18
CA TYR A 328 -26.31 -2.49 2.57
C TYR A 328 -26.16 -3.33 1.30
N ARG A 329 -27.25 -3.78 0.68
CA ARG A 329 -27.19 -4.43 -0.64
C ARG A 329 -26.91 -3.43 -1.75
N LEU A 330 -26.16 -3.89 -2.75
CA LEU A 330 -25.78 -3.12 -3.94
C LEU A 330 -26.99 -2.90 -4.89
#